data_62f8f3a3c8db0565063a599282891ffe
#
_entry.id   62f8f3a3c8db0565063a599282891ffe
#
_cell.length_a   1.000
_cell.length_b   1.000
_cell.length_c   1.000
_cell.angle_alpha   90.00
_cell.angle_beta   90.00
_cell.angle_gamma   90.00
#
_symmetry.space_group_name_H-M   'P 1'
#
loop_
_entity.id
_entity.type
_entity.pdbx_description
1 polymer ?
#
loop_
_entity_poly.entity_id
_entity_poly.type
_entity_poly.pdbx_seq_one_letter_code
_entity_poly.pdbx_strand_id
1 'polypeptide(L)'
;QVTQEENGITDVLGLVGRPLPDVYSADLSEFVFAAGVRLMQTRRPDVMYLSTTDYIQHKHAPGTEGANAFNRMMDGYLGQLDALGCVIALTADHGMNAKIGMDGRPNVIYLQDWFDERLGAAQARVILPITDPYVVHHGALGSFATVYLPEGADRARVCEQLDALRGMESVLTREQAAERFELPADRIGDIVCVSERSTVIGTSAARHDLSGLDAPLRSHGGVSEQRVPLILNRPLP
;
A
#
# COMPACT_ATOMS: atom_id res chain seq x y z
N GLN A 1 -5.63 5.11 -19.42
CA GLN A 1 -5.17 5.58 -20.75
C GLN A 1 -5.72 6.97 -20.99
N VAL A 2 -4.88 7.92 -21.45
CA VAL A 2 -5.29 9.30 -21.74
C VAL A 2 -5.62 9.40 -23.22
N THR A 3 -6.83 9.88 -23.55
CA THR A 3 -7.32 9.99 -24.92
C THR A 3 -7.89 11.37 -25.22
N GLN A 4 -7.97 11.72 -26.50
CA GLN A 4 -8.61 12.96 -26.95
C GLN A 4 -10.12 12.95 -26.63
N GLU A 5 -10.77 11.83 -26.80
CA GLU A 5 -12.22 11.70 -26.59
C GLU A 5 -12.61 11.90 -25.12
N GLU A 6 -11.90 11.22 -24.20
CA GLU A 6 -12.23 11.24 -22.78
C GLU A 6 -11.62 12.43 -22.03
N ASN A 7 -10.41 12.86 -22.43
CA ASN A 7 -9.60 13.79 -21.65
C ASN A 7 -9.26 15.08 -22.40
N GLY A 8 -9.56 15.17 -23.69
CA GLY A 8 -9.18 16.29 -24.55
C GLY A 8 -7.67 16.43 -24.75
N ILE A 9 -6.91 15.32 -24.67
CA ILE A 9 -5.46 15.28 -24.81
C ILE A 9 -5.08 14.28 -25.89
N THR A 10 -4.50 14.76 -27.00
CA THR A 10 -4.07 13.94 -28.13
C THR A 10 -2.68 13.35 -27.96
N ASP A 11 -1.77 14.10 -27.32
CA ASP A 11 -0.37 13.73 -27.13
C ASP A 11 0.03 14.06 -25.69
N VAL A 12 -0.14 13.09 -24.80
CA VAL A 12 0.20 13.26 -23.38
C VAL A 12 1.71 13.36 -23.16
N LEU A 13 2.53 12.62 -23.93
CA LEU A 13 3.98 12.66 -23.79
C LEU A 13 4.54 14.01 -24.23
N GLY A 14 4.06 14.55 -25.36
CA GLY A 14 4.39 15.90 -25.81
C GLY A 14 3.91 16.98 -24.85
N LEU A 15 2.70 16.85 -24.28
CA LEU A 15 2.18 17.77 -23.26
C LEU A 15 3.09 17.81 -22.03
N VAL A 16 3.47 16.65 -21.50
CA VAL A 16 4.29 16.54 -20.28
C VAL A 16 5.76 16.83 -20.56
N GLY A 17 6.23 16.55 -21.80
CA GLY A 17 7.62 16.73 -22.22
C GLY A 17 8.57 15.70 -21.61
N ARG A 18 8.07 14.50 -21.27
CA ARG A 18 8.84 13.39 -20.69
C ARG A 18 8.54 12.09 -21.44
N PRO A 19 9.49 11.14 -21.49
CA PRO A 19 9.24 9.80 -22.05
C PRO A 19 8.21 9.05 -21.20
N LEU A 20 7.63 7.98 -21.79
CA LEU A 20 6.78 7.06 -21.05
C LEU A 20 7.59 6.39 -19.94
N PRO A 21 7.20 6.53 -18.66
CA PRO A 21 7.94 5.95 -17.56
C PRO A 21 7.68 4.44 -17.43
N ASP A 22 8.65 3.72 -16.86
CA ASP A 22 8.44 2.36 -16.39
C ASP A 22 7.49 2.36 -15.19
N VAL A 23 6.64 1.34 -15.09
CA VAL A 23 5.66 1.18 -13.98
C VAL A 23 6.36 1.09 -12.62
N TYR A 24 7.51 0.42 -12.58
CA TYR A 24 8.31 0.25 -11.36
C TYR A 24 9.51 1.20 -11.33
N SER A 25 9.24 2.50 -11.39
CA SER A 25 10.27 3.54 -11.33
C SER A 25 9.79 4.78 -10.57
N ALA A 26 10.75 5.58 -10.10
CA ALA A 26 10.48 6.90 -9.57
C ALA A 26 9.91 7.85 -10.63
N ASP A 27 10.26 7.61 -11.89
CA ASP A 27 9.85 8.42 -13.04
C ASP A 27 8.33 8.41 -13.26
N LEU A 28 7.64 7.32 -12.84
CA LEU A 28 6.18 7.28 -12.91
C LEU A 28 5.54 8.36 -12.03
N SER A 29 5.98 8.50 -10.80
CA SER A 29 5.52 9.56 -9.89
C SER A 29 5.96 10.95 -10.38
N GLU A 30 7.19 11.08 -10.89
CA GLU A 30 7.67 12.33 -11.46
C GLU A 30 6.85 12.74 -12.68
N PHE A 31 6.44 11.79 -13.53
CA PHE A 31 5.57 12.06 -14.67
C PHE A 31 4.23 12.67 -14.24
N VAL A 32 3.63 12.17 -13.14
CA VAL A 32 2.38 12.71 -12.60
C VAL A 32 2.55 14.16 -12.15
N PHE A 33 3.62 14.48 -11.42
CA PHE A 33 3.90 15.85 -10.97
C PHE A 33 4.20 16.79 -12.15
N ALA A 34 5.00 16.34 -13.12
CA ALA A 34 5.28 17.11 -14.33
C ALA A 34 3.99 17.39 -15.12
N ALA A 35 3.11 16.40 -15.25
CA ALA A 35 1.81 16.58 -15.88
C ALA A 35 0.96 17.61 -15.13
N GLY A 36 0.94 17.58 -13.79
CA GLY A 36 0.25 18.54 -12.94
C GLY A 36 0.70 19.97 -13.20
N VAL A 37 2.01 20.20 -13.21
CA VAL A 37 2.59 21.53 -13.51
C VAL A 37 2.20 22.00 -14.91
N ARG A 38 2.30 21.12 -15.93
CA ARG A 38 1.92 21.48 -17.31
C ARG A 38 0.43 21.78 -17.46
N LEU A 39 -0.43 20.99 -16.82
CA LEU A 39 -1.88 21.26 -16.83
C LEU A 39 -2.19 22.59 -16.13
N MET A 40 -1.53 22.91 -15.03
CA MET A 40 -1.72 24.19 -14.35
C MET A 40 -1.23 25.37 -15.20
N GLN A 41 -0.14 25.23 -15.93
CA GLN A 41 0.37 26.27 -16.86
C GLN A 41 -0.54 26.50 -18.07
N THR A 42 -1.21 25.44 -18.59
CA THR A 42 -1.90 25.48 -19.89
C THR A 42 -3.42 25.50 -19.77
N ARG A 43 -4.01 24.85 -18.78
CA ARG A 43 -5.46 24.67 -18.64
C ARG A 43 -6.05 25.29 -17.36
N ARG A 44 -5.23 25.46 -16.32
CA ARG A 44 -5.60 26.04 -15.03
C ARG A 44 -6.87 25.43 -14.41
N PRO A 45 -6.88 24.11 -14.12
CA PRO A 45 -8.02 23.49 -13.46
C PRO A 45 -8.21 24.10 -12.06
N ASP A 46 -9.48 24.20 -11.62
CA ASP A 46 -9.83 24.72 -10.28
C ASP A 46 -9.40 23.76 -9.16
N VAL A 47 -9.49 22.44 -9.42
CA VAL A 47 -9.08 21.37 -8.49
C VAL A 47 -8.26 20.34 -9.27
N MET A 48 -7.18 19.88 -8.67
CA MET A 48 -6.31 18.87 -9.25
C MET A 48 -5.88 17.86 -8.18
N TYR A 49 -6.05 16.57 -8.46
CA TYR A 49 -5.58 15.47 -7.64
C TYR A 49 -4.41 14.78 -8.35
N LEU A 50 -3.25 14.77 -7.71
CA LEU A 50 -2.04 14.13 -8.20
C LEU A 50 -1.71 12.92 -7.31
N SER A 51 -1.96 11.73 -7.84
CA SER A 51 -1.68 10.48 -7.13
C SER A 51 -0.41 9.84 -7.66
N THR A 52 0.43 9.38 -6.74
CA THR A 52 1.67 8.67 -7.04
C THR A 52 1.60 7.23 -6.57
N THR A 53 2.54 6.39 -7.00
CA THR A 53 2.73 5.06 -6.45
C THR A 53 3.69 5.12 -5.26
N ASP A 54 3.64 4.11 -4.41
CA ASP A 54 4.50 3.95 -3.23
C ASP A 54 5.73 3.03 -3.50
N TYR A 55 6.05 2.79 -4.78
CA TYR A 55 7.18 1.95 -5.18
C TYR A 55 8.50 2.34 -4.49
N ILE A 56 8.80 3.64 -4.43
CA ILE A 56 10.03 4.13 -3.80
C ILE A 56 10.00 3.89 -2.29
N GLN A 57 8.86 4.02 -1.64
CA GLN A 57 8.70 3.79 -0.20
C GLN A 57 8.86 2.31 0.17
N HIS A 58 8.50 1.39 -0.73
CA HIS A 58 8.77 -0.03 -0.57
C HIS A 58 10.28 -0.33 -0.64
N LYS A 59 11.05 0.35 -1.50
CA LYS A 59 12.49 0.08 -1.70
C LYS A 59 13.40 0.85 -0.77
N HIS A 60 13.03 2.08 -0.40
CA HIS A 60 13.92 3.02 0.28
C HIS A 60 13.35 3.46 1.62
N ALA A 61 14.04 3.14 2.71
CA ALA A 61 13.69 3.64 4.03
C ALA A 61 13.87 5.17 4.13
N PRO A 62 13.09 5.86 4.97
CA PRO A 62 13.29 7.28 5.23
C PRO A 62 14.74 7.60 5.63
N GLY A 63 15.28 8.69 5.07
CA GLY A 63 16.66 9.12 5.32
C GLY A 63 17.71 8.51 4.40
N THR A 64 17.38 7.48 3.62
CA THR A 64 18.29 6.94 2.60
C THR A 64 18.41 7.88 1.39
N GLU A 65 19.46 7.71 0.59
CA GLU A 65 19.70 8.53 -0.58
C GLU A 65 18.54 8.46 -1.59
N GLY A 66 18.00 7.25 -1.86
CA GLY A 66 16.87 7.07 -2.78
C GLY A 66 15.58 7.75 -2.28
N ALA A 67 15.24 7.61 -1.00
CA ALA A 67 14.10 8.30 -0.40
C ALA A 67 14.27 9.83 -0.44
N ASN A 68 15.47 10.32 -0.10
CA ASN A 68 15.77 11.75 -0.12
C ASN A 68 15.77 12.35 -1.53
N ALA A 69 16.25 11.57 -2.53
CA ALA A 69 16.20 11.98 -3.94
C ALA A 69 14.75 12.13 -4.42
N PHE A 70 13.89 11.15 -4.09
CA PHE A 70 12.46 11.19 -4.40
C PHE A 70 11.77 12.39 -3.75
N ASN A 71 12.02 12.64 -2.45
CA ASN A 71 11.44 13.75 -1.74
C ASN A 71 11.89 15.11 -2.33
N ARG A 72 13.17 15.25 -2.71
CA ARG A 72 13.66 16.47 -3.39
C ARG A 72 13.00 16.69 -4.75
N MET A 73 12.81 15.62 -5.52
CA MET A 73 12.09 15.69 -6.81
C MET A 73 10.66 16.19 -6.58
N MET A 74 9.93 15.59 -5.66
CA MET A 74 8.56 15.96 -5.32
C MET A 74 8.48 17.41 -4.85
N ASP A 75 9.34 17.81 -3.92
CA ASP A 75 9.42 19.18 -3.40
C ASP A 75 9.66 20.22 -4.51
N GLY A 76 10.53 19.90 -5.47
CA GLY A 76 10.77 20.75 -6.64
C GLY A 76 9.53 21.00 -7.51
N TYR A 77 8.67 19.98 -7.70
CA TYR A 77 7.40 20.17 -8.42
C TYR A 77 6.34 20.87 -7.58
N LEU A 78 6.27 20.59 -6.28
CA LEU A 78 5.37 21.31 -5.37
C LEU A 78 5.73 22.79 -5.32
N GLY A 79 7.03 23.13 -5.30
CA GLY A 79 7.50 24.52 -5.40
C GLY A 79 7.07 25.21 -6.70
N GLN A 80 7.07 24.52 -7.84
CA GLN A 80 6.56 25.06 -9.10
C GLN A 80 5.05 25.32 -9.05
N LEU A 81 4.27 24.40 -8.45
CA LEU A 81 2.83 24.58 -8.27
C LEU A 81 2.52 25.72 -7.30
N ASP A 82 3.28 25.87 -6.23
CA ASP A 82 3.16 27.00 -5.30
C ASP A 82 3.43 28.34 -6.01
N ALA A 83 4.49 28.42 -6.82
CA ALA A 83 4.81 29.60 -7.63
C ALA A 83 3.72 29.97 -8.66
N LEU A 84 2.93 28.99 -9.11
CA LEU A 84 1.75 29.18 -9.97
C LEU A 84 0.51 29.64 -9.17
N GLY A 85 0.61 29.76 -7.86
CA GLY A 85 -0.46 30.23 -6.98
C GLY A 85 -1.36 29.13 -6.41
N CYS A 86 -1.00 27.85 -6.58
CA CYS A 86 -1.79 26.75 -6.07
C CYS A 86 -1.83 26.72 -4.53
N VAL A 87 -2.99 26.41 -3.97
CA VAL A 87 -3.10 25.93 -2.59
C VAL A 87 -2.87 24.42 -2.62
N ILE A 88 -1.88 23.96 -1.88
CA ILE A 88 -1.43 22.58 -1.90
C ILE A 88 -1.74 21.91 -0.57
N ALA A 89 -2.40 20.75 -0.63
CA ALA A 89 -2.53 19.81 0.47
C ALA A 89 -1.85 18.49 0.08
N LEU A 90 -0.85 18.07 0.83
CA LEU A 90 -0.14 16.81 0.64
C LEU A 90 -0.48 15.86 1.77
N THR A 91 -0.91 14.66 1.43
CA THR A 91 -1.17 13.56 2.37
C THR A 91 -0.76 12.22 1.75
N ALA A 92 -0.91 11.15 2.49
CA ALA A 92 -0.77 9.78 2.01
C ALA A 92 -2.00 8.96 2.43
N ASP A 93 -2.26 7.86 1.75
CA ASP A 93 -3.32 6.91 2.07
C ASP A 93 -2.90 5.97 3.21
N HIS A 94 -1.60 5.69 3.36
CA HIS A 94 -1.02 4.92 4.46
C HIS A 94 0.45 5.29 4.68
N GLY A 95 0.99 4.83 5.83
CA GLY A 95 2.41 4.84 6.13
C GLY A 95 3.13 3.60 5.58
N MET A 96 4.41 3.42 5.95
CA MET A 96 5.24 2.30 5.50
C MET A 96 6.23 1.91 6.59
N ASN A 97 6.34 0.61 6.90
CA ASN A 97 7.30 0.08 7.87
C ASN A 97 8.19 -1.01 7.28
N ALA A 98 9.36 -1.21 7.89
CA ALA A 98 10.18 -2.39 7.64
C ALA A 98 9.48 -3.63 8.23
N LYS A 99 9.45 -4.72 7.46
CA LYS A 99 8.80 -5.98 7.78
C LYS A 99 9.82 -7.11 7.88
N ILE A 100 10.80 -6.89 8.74
CA ILE A 100 11.93 -7.78 8.94
C ILE A 100 12.07 -8.17 10.41
N GLY A 101 12.52 -9.38 10.66
CA GLY A 101 12.87 -9.86 11.99
C GLY A 101 14.21 -9.29 12.48
N MET A 102 14.60 -9.66 13.70
CA MET A 102 15.91 -9.29 14.28
C MET A 102 17.10 -9.84 13.50
N ASP A 103 16.89 -10.88 12.72
CA ASP A 103 17.90 -11.50 11.84
C ASP A 103 17.99 -10.80 10.46
N GLY A 104 17.22 -9.75 10.23
CA GLY A 104 17.17 -9.01 8.98
C GLY A 104 16.38 -9.69 7.85
N ARG A 105 15.78 -10.85 8.11
CA ARG A 105 14.97 -11.57 7.12
C ARG A 105 13.51 -11.09 7.14
N PRO A 106 12.76 -11.27 6.04
CA PRO A 106 11.34 -11.02 6.01
C PRO A 106 10.61 -11.77 7.14
N ASN A 107 9.79 -11.05 7.91
CA ASN A 107 9.02 -11.61 9.02
C ASN A 107 7.59 -11.84 8.55
N VAL A 108 7.27 -13.06 8.11
CA VAL A 108 6.02 -13.42 7.45
C VAL A 108 5.26 -14.47 8.24
N ILE A 109 3.96 -14.27 8.42
CA ILE A 109 3.02 -15.29 8.90
C ILE A 109 2.25 -15.82 7.68
N TYR A 110 2.46 -17.09 7.31
CA TYR A 110 1.74 -17.72 6.22
C TYR A 110 0.44 -18.35 6.73
N LEU A 111 -0.65 -17.57 6.69
CA LEU A 111 -1.93 -17.99 7.30
C LEU A 111 -2.61 -19.14 6.58
N GLN A 112 -2.52 -19.24 5.25
CA GLN A 112 -3.12 -20.37 4.54
C GLN A 112 -2.42 -21.68 4.90
N ASP A 113 -1.07 -21.67 4.95
CA ASP A 113 -0.31 -22.86 5.39
C ASP A 113 -0.71 -23.26 6.83
N TRP A 114 -0.85 -22.27 7.73
CA TRP A 114 -1.29 -22.49 9.11
C TRP A 114 -2.68 -23.15 9.19
N PHE A 115 -3.63 -22.72 8.36
CA PHE A 115 -4.97 -23.30 8.30
C PHE A 115 -4.98 -24.68 7.66
N ASP A 116 -4.25 -24.86 6.56
CA ASP A 116 -4.19 -26.14 5.84
C ASP A 116 -3.62 -27.27 6.71
N GLU A 117 -2.63 -26.95 7.55
CA GLU A 117 -2.08 -27.90 8.54
C GLU A 117 -3.08 -28.31 9.63
N ARG A 118 -4.01 -27.42 10.02
CA ARG A 118 -4.91 -27.65 11.17
C ARG A 118 -6.30 -28.11 10.79
N LEU A 119 -6.83 -27.63 9.71
CA LEU A 119 -8.18 -27.89 9.25
C LEU A 119 -8.21 -28.84 8.04
N GLY A 120 -7.08 -29.05 7.38
CA GLY A 120 -6.97 -29.73 6.10
C GLY A 120 -6.97 -28.72 4.94
N ALA A 121 -6.36 -29.15 3.83
CA ALA A 121 -6.15 -28.31 2.65
C ALA A 121 -7.47 -27.69 2.14
N ALA A 122 -7.42 -26.36 1.90
CA ALA A 122 -8.51 -25.58 1.35
C ALA A 122 -9.83 -25.57 2.17
N GLN A 123 -9.80 -25.97 3.44
CA GLN A 123 -10.98 -25.86 4.32
C GLN A 123 -11.23 -24.40 4.74
N ALA A 124 -10.21 -23.61 4.93
CA ALA A 124 -10.31 -22.17 5.11
C ALA A 124 -9.74 -21.44 3.89
N ARG A 125 -10.16 -20.20 3.69
CA ARG A 125 -9.66 -19.35 2.61
C ARG A 125 -9.13 -18.04 3.16
N VAL A 126 -7.84 -17.81 2.98
CA VAL A 126 -7.16 -16.56 3.32
C VAL A 126 -7.14 -15.65 2.09
N ILE A 127 -7.59 -14.42 2.25
CA ILE A 127 -7.57 -13.40 1.20
C ILE A 127 -6.75 -12.21 1.70
N LEU A 128 -5.77 -11.80 0.90
CA LEU A 128 -4.98 -10.59 1.11
C LEU A 128 -5.55 -9.45 0.27
N PRO A 129 -5.44 -8.18 0.72
CA PRO A 129 -5.89 -7.02 -0.05
C PRO A 129 -5.12 -6.86 -1.36
N ILE A 130 -3.82 -7.16 -1.37
CA ILE A 130 -2.97 -7.05 -2.54
C ILE A 130 -3.06 -8.36 -3.31
N THR A 131 -3.65 -8.31 -4.50
CA THR A 131 -3.87 -9.48 -5.36
C THR A 131 -3.13 -9.40 -6.69
N ASP A 132 -2.35 -8.33 -6.93
CA ASP A 132 -1.59 -8.14 -8.15
C ASP A 132 -0.41 -9.14 -8.21
N PRO A 133 -0.39 -10.07 -9.17
CA PRO A 133 0.68 -11.06 -9.29
C PRO A 133 2.02 -10.46 -9.78
N TYR A 134 2.01 -9.23 -10.28
CA TYR A 134 3.21 -8.55 -10.80
C TYR A 134 3.98 -7.76 -9.75
N VAL A 135 3.50 -7.70 -8.52
CA VAL A 135 4.16 -6.97 -7.43
C VAL A 135 5.32 -7.77 -6.86
N VAL A 136 6.49 -7.65 -7.49
CA VAL A 136 7.71 -8.40 -7.13
C VAL A 136 8.43 -7.80 -5.93
N HIS A 137 8.43 -6.47 -5.80
CA HIS A 137 9.24 -5.74 -4.81
C HIS A 137 8.79 -5.87 -3.35
N HIS A 138 7.59 -6.41 -3.09
CA HIS A 138 7.11 -6.74 -1.74
C HIS A 138 6.35 -8.08 -1.68
N GLY A 139 6.38 -8.89 -2.74
CA GLY A 139 5.79 -10.21 -2.78
C GLY A 139 4.29 -10.26 -2.56
N ALA A 140 3.56 -9.17 -2.80
CA ALA A 140 2.13 -8.99 -2.50
C ALA A 140 1.78 -9.21 -1.00
N LEU A 141 2.74 -8.97 -0.09
CA LEU A 141 2.61 -9.14 1.35
C LEU A 141 2.21 -7.81 2.02
N GLY A 142 1.25 -7.88 2.93
CA GLY A 142 0.79 -6.76 3.74
C GLY A 142 0.50 -7.17 5.17
N SER A 143 0.07 -6.23 6.02
CA SER A 143 -0.21 -6.51 7.44
C SER A 143 -1.68 -6.82 7.73
N PHE A 144 -2.50 -7.07 6.72
CA PHE A 144 -3.93 -7.33 6.83
C PHE A 144 -4.31 -8.57 6.04
N ALA A 145 -5.19 -9.41 6.60
CA ALA A 145 -5.82 -10.52 5.89
C ALA A 145 -7.26 -10.71 6.37
N THR A 146 -8.12 -11.20 5.49
CA THR A 146 -9.44 -11.69 5.85
C THR A 146 -9.52 -13.20 5.60
N VAL A 147 -10.23 -13.91 6.47
CA VAL A 147 -10.32 -15.36 6.47
C VAL A 147 -11.76 -15.80 6.42
N TYR A 148 -12.08 -16.68 5.48
CA TYR A 148 -13.35 -17.39 5.41
C TYR A 148 -13.14 -18.79 5.96
N LEU A 149 -14.00 -19.18 6.91
CA LEU A 149 -13.96 -20.49 7.59
C LEU A 149 -15.02 -21.45 7.01
N PRO A 150 -14.81 -22.77 7.17
CA PRO A 150 -15.85 -23.74 6.82
C PRO A 150 -17.06 -23.59 7.74
N GLU A 151 -18.23 -24.02 7.24
CA GLU A 151 -19.46 -24.04 8.01
C GLU A 151 -19.28 -24.88 9.30
N GLY A 152 -19.80 -24.35 10.42
CA GLY A 152 -19.69 -25.01 11.73
C GLY A 152 -18.33 -24.86 12.43
N ALA A 153 -17.38 -24.12 11.87
CA ALA A 153 -16.11 -23.85 12.54
C ALA A 153 -16.31 -23.06 13.85
N ASP A 154 -15.59 -23.44 14.89
CA ASP A 154 -15.53 -22.71 16.16
C ASP A 154 -14.66 -21.44 15.99
N ARG A 155 -15.31 -20.34 15.61
CA ARG A 155 -14.64 -19.06 15.36
C ARG A 155 -13.89 -18.53 16.59
N ALA A 156 -14.47 -18.70 17.78
CA ALA A 156 -13.85 -18.19 19.02
C ALA A 156 -12.52 -18.91 19.26
N ARG A 157 -12.52 -20.22 19.16
CA ARG A 157 -11.30 -21.02 19.30
C ARG A 157 -10.25 -20.69 18.24
N VAL A 158 -10.67 -20.48 16.98
CA VAL A 158 -9.75 -20.08 15.89
C VAL A 158 -9.15 -18.71 16.19
N CYS A 159 -9.95 -17.73 16.64
CA CYS A 159 -9.46 -16.42 17.03
C CYS A 159 -8.42 -16.50 18.16
N GLU A 160 -8.68 -17.28 19.22
CA GLU A 160 -7.72 -17.49 20.31
C GLU A 160 -6.39 -18.08 19.85
N GLN A 161 -6.46 -19.04 18.93
CA GLN A 161 -5.25 -19.68 18.37
C GLN A 161 -4.46 -18.75 17.47
N LEU A 162 -5.10 -17.90 16.69
CA LEU A 162 -4.46 -16.91 15.83
C LEU A 162 -3.87 -15.77 16.64
N ASP A 163 -4.57 -15.31 17.70
CA ASP A 163 -4.10 -14.24 18.58
C ASP A 163 -2.83 -14.64 19.35
N ALA A 164 -2.68 -15.94 19.62
CA ALA A 164 -1.47 -16.50 20.23
C ALA A 164 -0.26 -16.58 19.29
N LEU A 165 -0.41 -16.29 17.98
CA LEU A 165 0.71 -16.31 17.04
C LEU A 165 1.60 -15.10 17.24
N ARG A 166 2.90 -15.36 17.35
CA ARG A 166 3.90 -14.29 17.42
C ARG A 166 3.84 -13.43 16.15
N GLY A 167 3.75 -12.13 16.33
CA GLY A 167 3.67 -11.17 15.23
C GLY A 167 2.23 -10.81 14.83
N MET A 168 1.23 -11.37 15.53
CA MET A 168 -0.17 -10.97 15.38
C MET A 168 -0.48 -9.82 16.34
N GLU A 169 -1.00 -8.70 15.84
CA GLU A 169 -1.39 -7.54 16.62
C GLU A 169 -2.85 -7.62 17.08
N SER A 170 -3.72 -8.06 16.17
CA SER A 170 -5.13 -8.26 16.50
C SER A 170 -5.80 -9.28 15.59
N VAL A 171 -6.70 -10.06 16.20
CA VAL A 171 -7.57 -11.01 15.53
C VAL A 171 -9.00 -10.66 15.90
N LEU A 172 -9.82 -10.34 14.92
CA LEU A 172 -11.16 -9.80 15.11
C LEU A 172 -12.18 -10.68 14.40
N THR A 173 -13.32 -10.89 15.00
CA THR A 173 -14.48 -11.43 14.27
C THR A 173 -14.93 -10.43 13.22
N ARG A 174 -15.73 -10.90 12.26
CA ARG A 174 -16.35 -10.05 11.22
C ARG A 174 -17.02 -8.81 11.81
N GLU A 175 -17.80 -9.00 12.85
CA GLU A 175 -18.57 -7.94 13.51
C GLU A 175 -17.65 -6.92 14.17
N GLN A 176 -16.65 -7.39 14.90
CA GLN A 176 -15.65 -6.54 15.55
C GLN A 176 -14.81 -5.75 14.53
N ALA A 177 -14.43 -6.41 13.43
CA ALA A 177 -13.65 -5.75 12.37
C ALA A 177 -14.49 -4.71 11.60
N ALA A 178 -15.76 -5.03 11.33
CA ALA A 178 -16.70 -4.10 10.69
C ALA A 178 -16.88 -2.83 11.55
N GLU A 179 -17.04 -2.97 12.85
CA GLU A 179 -17.16 -1.85 13.79
C GLU A 179 -15.84 -1.06 13.89
N ARG A 180 -14.72 -1.76 14.11
CA ARG A 180 -13.42 -1.11 14.37
C ARG A 180 -12.84 -0.38 13.16
N PHE A 181 -13.00 -0.95 11.97
CA PHE A 181 -12.39 -0.47 10.73
C PHE A 181 -13.40 0.12 9.75
N GLU A 182 -14.68 0.24 10.15
CA GLU A 182 -15.77 0.75 9.29
C GLU A 182 -15.89 -0.02 7.96
N LEU A 183 -15.65 -1.34 8.01
CA LEU A 183 -15.72 -2.21 6.85
C LEU A 183 -17.13 -2.79 6.66
N PRO A 184 -17.59 -2.98 5.41
CA PRO A 184 -18.88 -3.61 5.16
C PRO A 184 -18.85 -5.10 5.56
N ALA A 185 -19.64 -5.48 6.57
CA ALA A 185 -19.62 -6.82 7.15
C ALA A 185 -19.97 -7.94 6.15
N ASP A 186 -20.75 -7.63 5.12
CA ASP A 186 -21.13 -8.55 4.04
C ASP A 186 -20.00 -8.82 3.02
N ARG A 187 -18.89 -8.08 3.11
CA ARG A 187 -17.78 -8.14 2.14
C ARG A 187 -16.44 -8.56 2.75
N ILE A 188 -16.40 -8.83 4.04
CA ILE A 188 -15.21 -9.33 4.74
C ILE A 188 -15.44 -10.76 5.21
N GLY A 189 -14.34 -11.50 5.45
CA GLY A 189 -14.38 -12.88 5.93
C GLY A 189 -14.96 -13.02 7.35
N ASP A 190 -14.95 -14.23 7.87
CA ASP A 190 -15.40 -14.53 9.22
C ASP A 190 -14.47 -13.99 10.29
N ILE A 191 -13.17 -13.88 9.94
CA ILE A 191 -12.10 -13.35 10.80
C ILE A 191 -11.27 -12.35 10.01
N VAL A 192 -10.83 -11.29 10.67
CA VAL A 192 -9.84 -10.33 10.18
C VAL A 192 -8.60 -10.42 11.05
N CYS A 193 -7.45 -10.55 10.41
CA CYS A 193 -6.14 -10.60 11.05
C CYS A 193 -5.33 -9.36 10.69
N VAL A 194 -4.72 -8.72 11.69
CA VAL A 194 -3.78 -7.62 11.53
C VAL A 194 -2.49 -7.99 12.21
N SER A 195 -1.37 -7.91 11.50
CA SER A 195 -0.06 -8.21 12.06
C SER A 195 0.60 -7.00 12.71
N GLU A 196 1.56 -7.27 13.60
CA GLU A 196 2.39 -6.25 14.24
C GLU A 196 3.19 -5.43 13.21
N ARG A 197 3.66 -4.28 13.65
CA ARG A 197 4.43 -3.31 12.84
C ARG A 197 5.53 -3.93 11.99
N SER A 198 6.27 -4.90 12.51
CA SER A 198 7.42 -5.52 11.83
C SER A 198 7.09 -6.83 11.11
N THR A 199 5.81 -7.20 11.02
CA THR A 199 5.35 -8.47 10.48
C THR A 199 4.40 -8.23 9.30
N VAL A 200 4.40 -9.13 8.34
CA VAL A 200 3.40 -9.22 7.27
C VAL A 200 2.69 -10.56 7.29
N ILE A 201 1.54 -10.60 6.65
CA ILE A 201 0.74 -11.80 6.45
C ILE A 201 0.81 -12.20 4.98
N GLY A 202 1.08 -13.48 4.74
CA GLY A 202 1.01 -14.14 3.45
C GLY A 202 -0.04 -15.24 3.42
N THR A 203 -0.37 -15.71 2.22
CA THR A 203 -1.20 -16.93 2.06
C THR A 203 -0.35 -18.17 2.33
N SER A 204 0.50 -18.58 1.40
CA SER A 204 1.42 -19.71 1.56
C SER A 204 2.83 -19.32 1.11
N ALA A 205 3.85 -19.95 1.68
CA ALA A 205 5.24 -19.69 1.31
C ALA A 205 5.50 -19.87 -0.19
N ALA A 206 4.82 -20.85 -0.81
CA ALA A 206 4.96 -21.13 -2.24
C ALA A 206 4.37 -20.05 -3.16
N ARG A 207 3.50 -19.16 -2.65
CA ARG A 207 2.83 -18.12 -3.44
C ARG A 207 3.49 -16.75 -3.35
N HIS A 208 4.44 -16.58 -2.45
CA HIS A 208 5.13 -15.31 -2.22
C HIS A 208 6.61 -15.48 -2.45
N ASP A 209 7.05 -15.30 -3.69
CA ASP A 209 8.47 -15.35 -4.04
C ASP A 209 9.18 -14.09 -3.55
N LEU A 210 10.04 -14.24 -2.55
CA LEU A 210 10.84 -13.18 -1.98
C LEU A 210 12.31 -13.21 -2.47
N SER A 211 12.63 -14.09 -3.40
CA SER A 211 14.00 -14.23 -3.95
C SER A 211 14.46 -12.99 -4.74
N GLY A 212 13.52 -12.22 -5.27
CA GLY A 212 13.78 -10.98 -6.00
C GLY A 212 13.92 -9.72 -5.13
N LEU A 213 13.90 -9.85 -3.79
CA LEU A 213 14.12 -8.70 -2.91
C LEU A 213 15.58 -8.24 -2.97
N ASP A 214 15.80 -7.03 -3.45
CA ASP A 214 17.10 -6.34 -3.49
C ASP A 214 17.31 -5.36 -2.33
N ALA A 215 16.31 -5.24 -1.45
CA ALA A 215 16.29 -4.40 -0.25
C ALA A 215 15.50 -5.10 0.88
N PRO A 216 15.68 -4.70 2.16
CA PRO A 216 14.86 -5.21 3.25
C PRO A 216 13.36 -5.02 2.96
N LEU A 217 12.56 -6.06 3.19
CA LEU A 217 11.11 -6.00 2.95
C LEU A 217 10.48 -4.82 3.70
N ARG A 218 9.75 -4.00 2.98
CA ARG A 218 8.93 -2.91 3.50
C ARG A 218 7.51 -3.05 2.96
N SER A 219 6.53 -2.86 3.81
CA SER A 219 5.12 -2.97 3.44
C SER A 219 4.23 -2.20 4.44
N HIS A 220 2.92 -2.30 4.24
CA HIS A 220 1.90 -1.56 4.96
C HIS A 220 0.64 -2.42 5.21
N GLY A 221 -0.46 -1.79 5.63
CA GLY A 221 -1.76 -2.41 5.83
C GLY A 221 -2.11 -2.71 7.28
N GLY A 222 -1.20 -2.43 8.23
CA GLY A 222 -1.46 -2.57 9.66
C GLY A 222 -1.91 -1.26 10.33
N VAL A 223 -2.29 -1.35 11.60
CA VAL A 223 -2.67 -0.18 12.40
C VAL A 223 -1.50 0.80 12.55
N SER A 224 -0.26 0.29 12.57
CA SER A 224 0.95 1.11 12.65
C SER A 224 1.19 2.03 11.44
N GLU A 225 0.54 1.77 10.31
CA GLU A 225 0.64 2.55 9.07
C GLU A 225 -0.55 3.51 8.85
N GLN A 226 -1.53 3.57 9.77
CA GLN A 226 -2.71 4.46 9.63
C GLN A 226 -2.39 5.95 9.80
N ARG A 227 -1.34 6.27 10.58
CA ARG A 227 -0.98 7.66 10.81
C ARG A 227 -0.18 8.21 9.64
N VAL A 228 -0.75 9.19 8.94
CA VAL A 228 -0.16 9.86 7.77
C VAL A 228 -0.03 11.36 8.01
N PRO A 229 0.88 12.06 7.31
CA PRO A 229 0.98 13.52 7.38
C PRO A 229 -0.18 14.19 6.64
N LEU A 230 -0.50 15.41 7.06
CA LEU A 230 -1.24 16.40 6.27
C LEU A 230 -0.41 17.69 6.26
N ILE A 231 0.13 18.04 5.10
CA ILE A 231 1.01 19.20 4.93
C ILE A 231 0.33 20.20 4.01
N LEU A 232 0.27 21.45 4.42
CA LEU A 232 -0.29 22.54 3.65
C LEU A 232 0.82 23.56 3.36
N ASN A 233 0.87 24.10 2.12
CA ASN A 233 1.83 25.14 1.76
C ASN A 233 1.47 26.53 2.35
N ARG A 234 0.22 26.70 2.78
CA ARG A 234 -0.26 27.92 3.45
C ARG A 234 -1.39 27.61 4.41
N PRO A 235 -1.66 28.48 5.44
CA PRO A 235 -2.81 28.30 6.32
C PRO A 235 -4.12 28.26 5.52
N LEU A 236 -5.03 27.42 5.96
CA LEU A 236 -6.42 27.47 5.47
C LEU A 236 -7.12 28.69 6.07
N PRO A 237 -8.06 29.31 5.33
CA PRO A 237 -8.83 30.43 5.84
C PRO A 237 -9.73 30.06 7.02
#